data_2a54491925fcabe608bdfe3efbf90e54
#
_entry.id   2a54491925fcabe608bdfe3efbf90e54
#
_cell.length_a   1.000
_cell.length_b   1.000
_cell.length_c   1.000
_cell.angle_alpha   90.00
_cell.angle_beta   90.00
_cell.angle_gamma   90.00
#
_symmetry.space_group_name_H-M   'P 1'
#
loop_
_entity.id
_entity.type
_entity.pdbx_description
1 polymer ?
#
loop_
_entity_poly.entity_id
_entity_poly.type
_entity_poly.pdbx_seq_one_letter_code
_entity_poly.pdbx_strand_id
1 'polypeptide(L)'
;MGVMLDAPWNGVTFAPPTAIDIATIGDAIVSRLNSQINSIEIAHYPDRPESWRLTHRVGAALVMFKGAQYGELLDTSAIIQERKLEFEIEVMMRDLGWAVGGDPSGTSPGAYSIIESIRTALTGFLIPGCRKMYPVREKFVKRDKQGGVWTYASTFALSTVACEASQPDDFPLFIKGIALEEGGQTSITVGAAAYTFNSNSQIQLPQGNVFAVSITGPGGAALIAGTDYSIDRADGIVTALPGGAAGAGETVQIAYSYAEEVIATAGESVPTN
;
A
#
# COMPACT_ATOMS: atom_id res chain seq x y z
N MET A 1 -20.25 -5.18 -8.67
CA MET A 1 -19.68 -6.53 -8.62
C MET A 1 -18.43 -6.42 -7.75
N GLY A 2 -18.64 -6.58 -6.41
CA GLY A 2 -17.59 -6.39 -5.42
C GLY A 2 -16.63 -7.56 -5.42
N VAL A 3 -15.34 -7.30 -5.54
CA VAL A 3 -14.27 -8.28 -5.32
C VAL A 3 -14.09 -8.36 -3.82
N MET A 4 -14.63 -9.42 -3.20
CA MET A 4 -14.23 -9.80 -1.84
C MET A 4 -12.76 -10.20 -1.90
N LEU A 5 -11.92 -9.44 -1.21
CA LEU A 5 -10.56 -9.86 -0.90
C LEU A 5 -10.63 -10.76 0.34
N ASP A 6 -10.72 -12.06 0.11
CA ASP A 6 -10.41 -13.07 1.13
C ASP A 6 -8.90 -13.01 1.42
N ALA A 7 -8.50 -12.14 2.33
CA ALA A 7 -7.18 -12.19 2.94
C ALA A 7 -7.30 -12.92 4.28
N PRO A 8 -6.53 -14.00 4.53
CA PRO A 8 -6.48 -14.60 5.84
C PRO A 8 -5.94 -13.58 6.84
N TRP A 9 -6.70 -13.28 7.87
CA TRP A 9 -6.34 -12.42 8.98
C TRP A 9 -5.23 -13.07 9.82
N ASN A 10 -3.99 -12.98 9.35
CA ASN A 10 -2.82 -13.51 10.05
C ASN A 10 -2.17 -12.46 10.95
N GLY A 11 -2.94 -11.74 11.75
CA GLY A 11 -2.37 -10.84 12.78
C GLY A 11 -1.40 -9.77 12.21
N VAL A 12 -1.42 -9.50 10.91
CA VAL A 12 -0.64 -8.44 10.30
C VAL A 12 -1.33 -7.13 10.68
N THR A 13 -0.74 -6.41 11.59
CA THR A 13 -1.04 -5.00 11.79
C THR A 13 -0.81 -4.31 10.46
N PHE A 14 -1.90 -3.99 9.74
CA PHE A 14 -1.82 -3.11 8.58
C PHE A 14 -1.38 -1.73 9.12
N ALA A 15 -0.09 -1.44 8.99
CA ALA A 15 0.33 -0.05 9.06
C ALA A 15 -0.41 0.68 7.91
N PRO A 16 -1.12 1.78 8.19
CA PRO A 16 -1.76 2.55 7.13
C PRO A 16 -0.70 2.87 6.07
N PRO A 17 -1.06 2.84 4.78
CA PRO A 17 -0.11 3.15 3.73
C PRO A 17 0.47 4.55 4.01
N THR A 18 1.77 4.63 4.22
CA THR A 18 2.44 5.90 4.46
C THR A 18 2.40 6.70 3.17
N ALA A 19 1.76 7.86 3.18
CA ALA A 19 1.76 8.77 2.06
C ALA A 19 3.20 9.21 1.77
N ILE A 20 3.66 8.98 0.55
CA ILE A 20 4.98 9.45 0.12
C ILE A 20 4.92 10.96 -0.18
N ASP A 21 5.90 11.72 0.29
CA ASP A 21 5.98 13.16 0.04
C ASP A 21 6.45 13.48 -1.38
N ILE A 22 6.12 14.70 -1.82
CA ILE A 22 6.44 15.19 -3.17
C ILE A 22 7.94 15.34 -3.38
N ALA A 23 8.67 15.75 -2.35
CA ALA A 23 10.12 15.97 -2.45
C ALA A 23 10.84 14.63 -2.68
N THR A 24 10.50 13.59 -1.91
CA THR A 24 11.03 12.23 -2.09
C THR A 24 10.79 11.71 -3.51
N ILE A 25 9.60 11.96 -4.08
CA ILE A 25 9.31 11.57 -5.47
C ILE A 25 10.18 12.37 -6.45
N GLY A 26 10.29 13.69 -6.25
CA GLY A 26 11.14 14.55 -7.06
C GLY A 26 12.61 14.12 -7.06
N ASP A 27 13.16 13.83 -5.87
CA ASP A 27 14.52 13.32 -5.69
C ASP A 27 14.75 11.98 -6.41
N ALA A 28 13.78 11.09 -6.34
CA ALA A 28 13.84 9.81 -7.05
C ALA A 28 13.86 10.00 -8.58
N ILE A 29 13.08 10.95 -9.11
CA ILE A 29 13.07 11.29 -10.53
C ILE A 29 14.43 11.87 -10.95
N VAL A 30 14.96 12.86 -10.23
CA VAL A 30 16.26 13.47 -10.49
C VAL A 30 17.37 12.42 -10.44
N SER A 31 17.38 11.58 -9.41
CA SER A 31 18.35 10.48 -9.26
C SER A 31 18.29 9.49 -10.42
N ARG A 32 17.06 9.10 -10.83
CA ARG A 32 16.85 8.20 -11.96
C ARG A 32 17.38 8.79 -13.25
N LEU A 33 17.06 10.04 -13.54
CA LEU A 33 17.54 10.71 -14.74
C LEU A 33 19.06 10.87 -14.74
N ASN A 34 19.68 11.28 -13.62
CA ASN A 34 21.13 11.40 -13.49
C ASN A 34 21.85 10.05 -13.69
N SER A 35 21.21 8.93 -13.31
CA SER A 35 21.79 7.59 -13.53
C SER A 35 21.77 7.15 -15.00
N GLN A 36 20.91 7.73 -15.82
CA GLN A 36 20.69 7.32 -17.21
C GLN A 36 21.22 8.32 -18.23
N ILE A 37 21.31 9.60 -17.86
CA ILE A 37 21.68 10.70 -18.76
C ILE A 37 22.78 11.52 -18.08
N ASN A 38 23.98 11.46 -18.62
CA ASN A 38 25.15 12.13 -18.07
C ASN A 38 25.68 13.28 -18.97
N SER A 39 24.99 13.54 -20.08
CA SER A 39 25.41 14.49 -21.10
C SER A 39 24.89 15.91 -20.87
N ILE A 40 23.98 16.10 -19.94
CA ILE A 40 23.35 17.38 -19.57
C ILE A 40 23.28 17.51 -18.05
N GLU A 41 23.05 18.72 -17.56
CA GLU A 41 22.74 18.98 -16.15
C GLU A 41 21.29 18.52 -15.84
N ILE A 42 21.11 17.79 -14.74
CA ILE A 42 19.77 17.38 -14.27
C ILE A 42 19.62 17.80 -12.82
N ALA A 43 18.61 18.62 -12.54
CA ALA A 43 18.37 19.19 -11.22
C ALA A 43 16.86 19.42 -10.97
N HIS A 44 16.53 19.77 -9.76
CA HIS A 44 15.21 20.34 -9.45
C HIS A 44 15.05 21.72 -10.07
N TYR A 45 13.81 22.08 -10.38
CA TYR A 45 13.49 23.42 -10.84
C TYR A 45 13.89 24.43 -9.75
N PRO A 46 14.60 25.51 -10.09
CA PRO A 46 15.12 26.43 -9.09
C PRO A 46 14.02 27.28 -8.44
N ASP A 47 14.16 27.58 -7.15
CA ASP A 47 13.23 28.44 -6.41
C ASP A 47 13.12 29.86 -6.99
N ARG A 48 14.19 30.31 -7.65
CA ARG A 48 14.27 31.63 -8.32
C ARG A 48 14.60 31.47 -9.80
N PRO A 49 13.62 31.07 -10.61
CA PRO A 49 13.84 30.77 -12.03
C PRO A 49 14.31 32.00 -12.85
N GLU A 50 13.96 33.21 -12.44
CA GLU A 50 14.36 34.43 -13.09
C GLU A 50 15.88 34.72 -12.97
N SER A 51 16.52 34.24 -11.92
CA SER A 51 17.97 34.36 -11.69
C SER A 51 18.76 33.18 -12.25
N TRP A 52 18.09 32.06 -12.52
CA TRP A 52 18.76 30.87 -13.04
C TRP A 52 19.24 31.06 -14.48
N ARG A 53 20.41 30.54 -14.78
CA ARG A 53 21.00 30.58 -16.12
C ARG A 53 21.56 29.23 -16.49
N LEU A 54 21.35 28.82 -17.74
CA LEU A 54 21.94 27.61 -18.29
C LEU A 54 23.46 27.74 -18.35
N THR A 55 24.15 27.13 -17.41
CA THR A 55 25.61 27.11 -17.32
C THR A 55 26.23 25.95 -18.08
N HIS A 56 25.52 24.83 -18.15
CA HIS A 56 26.01 23.65 -18.84
C HIS A 56 26.13 23.86 -20.36
N ARG A 57 27.22 23.36 -20.94
CA ARG A 57 27.57 23.61 -22.36
C ARG A 57 26.52 23.06 -23.32
N VAL A 58 25.94 21.91 -23.04
CA VAL A 58 24.98 21.19 -23.90
C VAL A 58 23.55 21.59 -23.60
N GLY A 59 23.12 21.44 -22.35
CA GLY A 59 21.75 21.67 -21.92
C GLY A 59 21.49 21.32 -20.46
N ALA A 60 20.25 21.47 -20.04
CA ALA A 60 19.79 21.07 -18.73
C ALA A 60 18.38 20.49 -18.80
N ALA A 61 18.04 19.63 -17.86
CA ALA A 61 16.69 19.15 -17.60
C ALA A 61 16.31 19.45 -16.14
N LEU A 62 15.26 20.22 -15.95
CA LEU A 62 14.80 20.66 -14.64
C LEU A 62 13.49 20.01 -14.28
N VAL A 63 13.44 19.33 -13.14
CA VAL A 63 12.27 18.59 -12.64
C VAL A 63 11.43 19.49 -11.75
N MET A 64 10.14 19.64 -12.08
CA MET A 64 9.18 20.47 -11.37
C MET A 64 7.90 19.71 -11.06
N PHE A 65 7.38 19.83 -9.84
CA PHE A 65 6.03 19.38 -9.50
C PHE A 65 5.00 20.36 -10.08
N LYS A 66 4.04 19.85 -10.86
CA LYS A 66 2.99 20.66 -11.51
C LYS A 66 1.71 20.73 -10.72
N GLY A 67 1.42 19.70 -9.96
CA GLY A 67 0.18 19.61 -9.19
C GLY A 67 -0.25 18.17 -8.93
N ALA A 68 -1.32 18.05 -8.18
CA ALA A 68 -1.97 16.80 -7.87
C ALA A 68 -3.46 16.88 -8.14
N GLN A 69 -4.03 15.75 -8.56
CA GLN A 69 -5.48 15.54 -8.63
C GLN A 69 -5.83 14.42 -7.66
N TYR A 70 -6.93 14.59 -6.95
CA TYR A 70 -7.43 13.61 -6.00
C TYR A 70 -8.65 12.92 -6.60
N GLY A 71 -8.69 11.58 -6.47
CA GLY A 71 -9.80 10.75 -6.89
C GLY A 71 -10.90 10.68 -5.86
N GLU A 72 -11.77 9.68 -6.02
CA GLU A 72 -12.82 9.40 -5.05
C GLU A 72 -12.24 8.85 -3.74
N LEU A 73 -12.99 8.99 -2.65
CA LEU A 73 -12.67 8.36 -1.38
C LEU A 73 -12.68 6.84 -1.55
N LEU A 74 -11.61 6.19 -1.13
CA LEU A 74 -11.47 4.73 -1.17
C LEU A 74 -11.98 4.08 0.09
N ASP A 75 -12.07 4.84 1.19
CA ASP A 75 -12.60 4.41 2.49
C ASP A 75 -13.44 5.53 3.10
N THR A 76 -14.45 5.16 3.87
CA THR A 76 -15.33 6.08 4.59
C THR A 76 -14.99 6.21 6.08
N SER A 77 -14.20 5.28 6.62
CA SER A 77 -13.76 5.27 8.02
C SER A 77 -12.49 6.11 8.25
N ALA A 78 -11.65 6.22 7.22
CA ALA A 78 -10.49 7.11 7.18
C ALA A 78 -10.42 7.77 5.81
N ILE A 79 -9.91 8.99 5.75
CA ILE A 79 -9.75 9.69 4.47
C ILE A 79 -8.57 9.03 3.73
N ILE A 80 -8.89 8.14 2.79
CA ILE A 80 -7.94 7.54 1.86
C ILE A 80 -8.41 7.85 0.45
N GLN A 81 -7.56 8.52 -0.34
CA GLN A 81 -7.86 8.90 -1.71
C GLN A 81 -6.74 8.50 -2.65
N GLU A 82 -7.08 8.14 -3.89
CA GLU A 82 -6.09 8.10 -4.94
C GLU A 82 -5.58 9.52 -5.21
N ARG A 83 -4.27 9.68 -5.28
CA ARG A 83 -3.60 10.94 -5.56
C ARG A 83 -2.75 10.77 -6.82
N LYS A 84 -3.18 11.41 -7.90
CA LYS A 84 -2.44 11.48 -9.16
C LYS A 84 -1.55 12.72 -9.14
N LEU A 85 -0.24 12.51 -9.25
CA LEU A 85 0.77 13.55 -9.26
C LEU A 85 1.29 13.78 -10.66
N GLU A 86 1.53 15.03 -11.04
CA GLU A 86 2.13 15.40 -12.31
C GLU A 86 3.45 16.14 -12.08
N PHE A 87 4.50 15.66 -12.77
CA PHE A 87 5.81 16.27 -12.81
C PHE A 87 6.13 16.71 -14.25
N GLU A 88 6.64 17.90 -14.40
CA GLU A 88 7.10 18.43 -15.69
C GLU A 88 8.63 18.48 -15.67
N ILE A 89 9.23 17.95 -16.70
CA ILE A 89 10.67 18.03 -16.94
C ILE A 89 10.88 19.07 -18.04
N GLU A 90 11.40 20.24 -17.67
CA GLU A 90 11.74 21.31 -18.61
C GLU A 90 13.14 21.06 -19.15
N VAL A 91 13.22 20.81 -20.45
CA VAL A 91 14.47 20.48 -21.15
C VAL A 91 14.94 21.70 -21.95
N MET A 92 16.07 22.25 -21.57
CA MET A 92 16.68 23.39 -22.22
C MET A 92 17.96 22.97 -22.94
N MET A 93 18.01 23.14 -24.26
CA MET A 93 19.10 22.65 -25.09
C MET A 93 19.58 23.75 -26.05
N ARG A 94 20.90 23.78 -26.29
CA ARG A 94 21.51 24.69 -27.28
C ARG A 94 21.43 24.15 -28.70
N ASP A 95 21.16 22.87 -28.89
CA ASP A 95 21.03 22.22 -30.19
C ASP A 95 19.72 21.37 -30.24
N LEU A 96 19.05 21.40 -31.39
CA LEU A 96 17.84 20.62 -31.67
C LEU A 96 18.13 19.17 -32.06
N GLY A 97 19.31 18.91 -32.64
CA GLY A 97 19.65 17.59 -33.15
C GLY A 97 18.91 17.18 -34.42
N TRP A 98 18.58 18.13 -35.30
CA TRP A 98 17.98 17.84 -36.62
C TRP A 98 18.94 17.09 -37.56
N ALA A 99 20.22 17.39 -37.49
CA ALA A 99 21.21 16.56 -38.15
C ALA A 99 21.29 15.23 -37.45
N VAL A 100 21.15 14.16 -38.17
CA VAL A 100 21.17 12.77 -37.66
C VAL A 100 22.28 12.64 -36.59
N GLY A 101 21.88 12.66 -35.30
CA GLY A 101 22.80 12.49 -34.20
C GLY A 101 23.31 13.77 -33.49
N GLY A 102 22.72 14.94 -33.72
CA GLY A 102 23.18 16.18 -33.04
C GLY A 102 24.35 16.85 -33.75
N ASP A 103 25.32 17.37 -33.01
CA ASP A 103 26.56 17.94 -33.52
C ASP A 103 27.17 17.02 -34.59
N PRO A 104 27.54 17.52 -35.78
CA PRO A 104 28.25 16.76 -36.83
C PRO A 104 29.50 16.05 -36.32
N SER A 105 30.09 16.52 -35.20
CA SER A 105 31.21 15.87 -34.51
C SER A 105 30.79 14.66 -33.63
N GLY A 106 29.48 14.39 -33.47
CA GLY A 106 28.96 13.27 -32.67
C GLY A 106 29.17 13.39 -31.16
N THR A 107 29.54 14.58 -30.65
CA THR A 107 29.94 14.78 -29.26
C THR A 107 28.83 15.32 -28.36
N SER A 108 27.73 15.84 -28.93
CA SER A 108 26.63 16.40 -28.16
C SER A 108 25.28 15.84 -28.63
N PRO A 109 24.44 15.30 -27.71
CA PRO A 109 23.10 14.90 -28.06
C PRO A 109 22.23 16.14 -28.31
N GLY A 110 21.37 16.09 -29.34
CA GLY A 110 20.38 17.13 -29.58
C GLY A 110 19.15 17.01 -28.67
N ALA A 111 18.29 18.04 -28.67
CA ALA A 111 17.11 18.12 -27.83
C ALA A 111 16.20 16.90 -27.97
N TYR A 112 15.97 16.42 -29.19
CA TYR A 112 15.09 15.28 -29.44
C TYR A 112 15.65 13.97 -28.84
N SER A 113 16.96 13.76 -28.94
CA SER A 113 17.61 12.59 -28.34
C SER A 113 17.50 12.59 -26.82
N ILE A 114 17.62 13.77 -26.20
CA ILE A 114 17.46 13.91 -24.75
C ILE A 114 16.01 13.67 -24.31
N ILE A 115 15.03 14.21 -25.02
CA ILE A 115 13.60 13.97 -24.76
C ILE A 115 13.27 12.47 -24.83
N GLU A 116 13.76 11.77 -25.86
CA GLU A 116 13.61 10.32 -25.99
C GLU A 116 14.26 9.56 -24.83
N SER A 117 15.45 9.99 -24.41
CA SER A 117 16.16 9.39 -23.27
C SER A 117 15.40 9.59 -21.96
N ILE A 118 14.83 10.77 -21.72
CA ILE A 118 13.98 11.09 -20.56
C ILE A 118 12.73 10.22 -20.59
N ARG A 119 12.04 10.12 -21.73
CA ARG A 119 10.86 9.29 -21.91
C ARG A 119 11.17 7.83 -21.61
N THR A 120 12.25 7.29 -22.12
CA THR A 120 12.70 5.92 -21.88
C THR A 120 13.04 5.69 -20.42
N ALA A 121 13.72 6.62 -19.76
CA ALA A 121 14.13 6.50 -18.37
C ALA A 121 12.96 6.51 -17.38
N LEU A 122 11.91 7.30 -17.67
CA LEU A 122 10.79 7.52 -16.75
C LEU A 122 9.55 6.70 -17.06
N THR A 123 9.35 6.25 -18.32
CA THR A 123 8.21 5.38 -18.64
C THR A 123 8.34 4.03 -17.93
N GLY A 124 7.37 3.72 -17.07
CA GLY A 124 7.39 2.48 -16.28
C GLY A 124 8.30 2.54 -15.05
N PHE A 125 8.95 3.67 -14.77
CA PHE A 125 9.73 3.83 -13.54
C PHE A 125 8.84 3.69 -12.31
N LEU A 126 9.24 2.82 -11.38
CA LEU A 126 8.52 2.50 -10.17
C LEU A 126 9.21 3.14 -8.97
N ILE A 127 8.54 4.03 -8.29
CA ILE A 127 8.96 4.62 -7.01
C ILE A 127 8.22 3.87 -5.90
N PRO A 128 8.89 3.42 -4.82
CA PRO A 128 8.23 2.76 -3.70
C PRO A 128 7.06 3.61 -3.19
N GLY A 129 5.90 2.99 -2.96
CA GLY A 129 4.68 3.69 -2.54
C GLY A 129 3.89 4.37 -3.68
N CYS A 130 4.33 4.25 -4.93
CA CYS A 130 3.66 4.80 -6.09
C CYS A 130 3.35 3.72 -7.14
N ARG A 131 2.41 4.01 -8.05
CA ARG A 131 2.26 3.25 -9.30
C ARG A 131 3.32 3.68 -10.31
N LYS A 132 3.51 2.87 -11.34
CA LYS A 132 4.48 3.15 -12.42
C LYS A 132 4.20 4.51 -13.07
N MET A 133 5.27 5.26 -13.29
CA MET A 133 5.23 6.54 -13.99
C MET A 133 4.92 6.35 -15.48
N TYR A 134 4.15 7.27 -16.07
CA TYR A 134 3.81 7.26 -17.48
C TYR A 134 3.81 8.66 -18.07
N PRO A 135 4.13 8.81 -19.39
CA PRO A 135 4.12 10.10 -20.07
C PRO A 135 2.68 10.58 -20.29
N VAL A 136 2.46 11.89 -20.12
CA VAL A 136 1.17 12.54 -20.31
C VAL A 136 1.20 13.43 -21.54
N ARG A 137 2.24 14.24 -21.68
CA ARG A 137 2.33 15.24 -22.74
C ARG A 137 3.78 15.70 -22.94
N GLU A 138 4.10 15.99 -24.19
CA GLU A 138 5.32 16.68 -24.58
C GLU A 138 4.94 17.94 -25.40
N LYS A 139 5.63 19.05 -25.17
CA LYS A 139 5.35 20.30 -25.87
C LYS A 139 6.61 21.13 -26.06
N PHE A 140 6.67 21.88 -27.16
CA PHE A 140 7.57 23.00 -27.30
C PHE A 140 7.11 24.17 -26.41
N VAL A 141 8.02 24.77 -25.66
CA VAL A 141 7.70 25.89 -24.76
C VAL A 141 8.12 27.21 -25.40
N LYS A 142 9.41 27.36 -25.67
CA LYS A 142 9.95 28.61 -26.24
C LYS A 142 11.33 28.39 -26.86
N ARG A 143 11.72 29.38 -27.70
CA ARG A 143 13.09 29.57 -28.13
C ARG A 143 13.59 30.92 -27.63
N ASP A 144 14.70 30.91 -26.92
CA ASP A 144 15.40 32.15 -26.62
C ASP A 144 16.15 32.63 -27.88
N LYS A 145 15.72 33.78 -28.41
CA LYS A 145 16.32 34.36 -29.64
C LYS A 145 17.73 34.88 -29.42
N GLN A 146 18.09 35.29 -28.21
CA GLN A 146 19.39 35.85 -27.89
C GLN A 146 20.42 34.79 -27.49
N GLY A 147 19.98 33.74 -26.76
CA GLY A 147 20.86 32.67 -26.27
C GLY A 147 20.89 31.42 -27.13
N GLY A 148 20.03 31.31 -28.17
CA GLY A 148 19.98 30.13 -29.02
C GLY A 148 19.48 28.86 -28.27
N VAL A 149 18.80 29.03 -27.12
CA VAL A 149 18.31 27.90 -26.29
C VAL A 149 16.88 27.52 -26.66
N TRP A 150 16.68 26.25 -26.89
CA TRP A 150 15.37 25.66 -27.16
C TRP A 150 14.86 25.02 -25.88
N THR A 151 13.61 25.33 -25.54
CA THR A 151 12.97 24.80 -24.33
C THR A 151 11.78 23.93 -24.71
N TYR A 152 11.77 22.70 -24.22
CA TYR A 152 10.70 21.73 -24.30
C TYR A 152 10.25 21.34 -22.90
N ALA A 153 9.02 20.88 -22.76
CA ALA A 153 8.51 20.33 -21.53
C ALA A 153 7.89 18.96 -21.77
N SER A 154 8.32 17.98 -21.00
CA SER A 154 7.77 16.63 -20.95
C SER A 154 7.07 16.43 -19.62
N THR A 155 5.76 16.14 -19.64
CA THR A 155 4.96 15.92 -18.43
C THR A 155 4.74 14.43 -18.23
N PHE A 156 5.02 13.97 -17.03
CA PHE A 156 4.79 12.60 -16.58
C PHE A 156 3.84 12.60 -15.39
N ALA A 157 3.08 11.52 -15.26
CA ALA A 157 2.20 11.32 -14.11
C ALA A 157 2.49 9.98 -13.44
N LEU A 158 2.18 9.94 -12.16
CA LEU A 158 2.14 8.71 -11.36
C LEU A 158 1.02 8.83 -10.33
N SER A 159 0.53 7.69 -9.84
CA SER A 159 -0.48 7.67 -8.78
C SER A 159 0.11 7.10 -7.49
N THR A 160 -0.32 7.67 -6.38
CA THR A 160 -0.07 7.23 -5.01
C THR A 160 -1.37 7.37 -4.21
N VAL A 161 -1.32 7.17 -2.92
CA VAL A 161 -2.44 7.42 -2.02
C VAL A 161 -2.19 8.64 -1.15
N ALA A 162 -3.23 9.42 -0.90
CA ALA A 162 -3.28 10.40 0.17
C ALA A 162 -4.05 9.78 1.32
N CYS A 163 -3.42 9.70 2.47
CA CYS A 163 -4.02 9.16 3.68
C CYS A 163 -4.15 10.26 4.71
N GLU A 164 -5.21 10.19 5.49
CA GLU A 164 -5.35 10.99 6.69
C GLU A 164 -4.18 10.69 7.64
N ALA A 165 -3.54 11.73 8.14
CA ALA A 165 -2.57 11.59 9.21
C ALA A 165 -3.34 11.32 10.50
N SER A 166 -3.42 10.06 10.92
CA SER A 166 -4.03 9.72 12.20
C SER A 166 -3.17 10.33 13.33
N GLN A 167 -3.64 11.43 13.89
CA GLN A 167 -3.11 11.87 15.17
C GLN A 167 -3.74 11.02 16.28
N PRO A 168 -2.97 10.52 17.26
CA PRO A 168 -3.51 9.68 18.33
C PRO A 168 -4.65 10.32 19.11
N ASP A 169 -4.74 11.65 19.07
CA ASP A 169 -5.72 12.44 19.83
C ASP A 169 -6.94 12.93 19.00
N ASP A 170 -6.91 12.75 17.66
CA ASP A 170 -7.95 13.25 16.76
C ASP A 170 -9.05 12.23 16.44
N PHE A 171 -8.99 11.05 17.04
CA PHE A 171 -10.14 10.15 16.98
C PHE A 171 -11.27 10.77 17.82
N PRO A 172 -12.35 11.29 17.23
CA PRO A 172 -13.50 11.64 18.01
C PRO A 172 -13.88 10.42 18.85
N LEU A 173 -14.17 10.63 20.13
CA LEU A 173 -14.60 9.56 21.07
C LEU A 173 -15.70 8.67 20.49
N PHE A 174 -16.42 9.17 19.52
CA PHE A 174 -17.45 8.50 18.74
C PHE A 174 -16.91 7.38 17.83
N ILE A 175 -15.74 7.56 17.18
CA ILE A 175 -15.12 6.50 16.35
C ILE A 175 -14.59 5.36 17.24
N LYS A 176 -14.10 5.70 18.44
CA LYS A 176 -13.74 4.66 19.42
C LYS A 176 -14.96 3.86 19.89
N GLY A 177 -16.14 4.50 19.99
CA GLY A 177 -17.40 3.83 20.29
C GLY A 177 -17.84 2.89 19.16
N ILE A 178 -17.80 3.36 17.90
CA ILE A 178 -18.19 2.57 16.72
C ILE A 178 -17.22 1.40 16.47
N ALA A 179 -15.93 1.61 16.63
CA ALA A 179 -14.94 0.53 16.51
C ALA A 179 -15.10 -0.56 17.59
N LEU A 180 -15.67 -0.21 18.73
CA LEU A 180 -16.05 -1.15 19.79
C LEU A 180 -17.40 -1.84 19.50
N GLU A 181 -18.30 -1.22 18.69
CA GLU A 181 -19.59 -1.77 18.31
C GLU A 181 -19.51 -2.66 17.06
N GLU A 182 -18.60 -2.41 16.12
CA GLU A 182 -18.48 -3.18 14.87
C GLU A 182 -17.52 -4.37 14.95
N GLY A 183 -17.19 -4.88 16.11
CA GLY A 183 -16.45 -6.15 16.13
C GLY A 183 -15.31 -6.23 17.11
N GLY A 184 -15.51 -5.71 18.28
CA GLY A 184 -14.75 -6.16 19.42
C GLY A 184 -15.08 -7.63 19.71
N GLN A 185 -14.66 -8.55 18.85
CA GLN A 185 -14.64 -9.95 19.20
C GLN A 185 -13.62 -10.08 20.34
N THR A 186 -14.12 -10.13 21.55
CA THR A 186 -13.28 -10.42 22.70
C THR A 186 -12.82 -11.87 22.58
N SER A 187 -11.54 -12.06 22.34
CA SER A 187 -10.95 -13.40 22.35
C SER A 187 -10.88 -13.91 23.78
N ILE A 188 -11.66 -14.94 24.08
CA ILE A 188 -11.62 -15.61 25.38
C ILE A 188 -10.90 -16.94 25.21
N THR A 189 -9.86 -17.17 26.02
CA THR A 189 -9.13 -18.43 26.03
C THR A 189 -9.62 -19.31 27.17
N VAL A 190 -10.07 -20.51 26.83
CA VAL A 190 -10.42 -21.56 27.77
C VAL A 190 -9.20 -22.47 27.96
N GLY A 191 -8.75 -22.60 29.19
CA GLY A 191 -7.65 -23.50 29.53
C GLY A 191 -8.02 -24.97 29.29
N ALA A 192 -7.00 -25.84 29.28
CA ALA A 192 -7.20 -27.28 29.03
C ALA A 192 -8.21 -27.89 30.01
N ALA A 193 -9.28 -28.46 29.46
CA ALA A 193 -10.34 -29.16 30.18
C ALA A 193 -10.59 -30.53 29.57
N ALA A 194 -11.07 -31.49 30.40
CA ALA A 194 -11.34 -32.83 29.95
C ALA A 194 -12.70 -32.91 29.24
N TYR A 195 -12.72 -33.46 28.04
CA TYR A 195 -13.91 -33.72 27.23
C TYR A 195 -13.90 -35.17 26.76
N THR A 196 -15.06 -35.81 26.71
CA THR A 196 -15.21 -37.20 26.25
C THR A 196 -15.97 -37.24 24.93
N PHE A 197 -15.43 -37.94 23.93
CA PHE A 197 -16.14 -38.18 22.67
C PHE A 197 -17.41 -39.02 22.92
N ASN A 198 -18.51 -38.55 22.36
CA ASN A 198 -19.77 -39.27 22.40
C ASN A 198 -19.76 -40.52 21.48
N SER A 199 -20.87 -41.26 21.43
CA SER A 199 -21.02 -42.44 20.57
C SER A 199 -20.86 -42.17 19.07
N ASN A 200 -20.99 -40.90 18.63
CA ASN A 200 -20.81 -40.48 17.26
C ASN A 200 -19.37 -39.94 17.02
N SER A 201 -18.46 -40.19 17.95
CA SER A 201 -17.08 -39.68 17.91
C SER A 201 -17.01 -38.14 17.86
N GLN A 202 -17.93 -37.44 18.53
CA GLN A 202 -18.02 -35.99 18.56
C GLN A 202 -17.97 -35.42 19.98
N ILE A 203 -17.39 -34.24 20.11
CA ILE A 203 -17.42 -33.40 21.31
C ILE A 203 -18.07 -32.07 20.91
N GLN A 204 -19.12 -31.68 21.65
CA GLN A 204 -19.66 -30.33 21.55
C GLN A 204 -18.96 -29.45 22.58
N LEU A 205 -18.24 -28.43 22.12
CA LEU A 205 -17.71 -27.38 22.99
C LEU A 205 -18.84 -26.46 23.45
N PRO A 206 -18.74 -25.88 24.66
CA PRO A 206 -19.78 -25.00 25.19
C PRO A 206 -19.98 -23.73 24.32
N GLN A 207 -18.98 -23.32 23.55
CA GLN A 207 -19.02 -22.12 22.71
C GLN A 207 -18.77 -22.48 21.24
N GLY A 208 -19.43 -21.73 20.34
CA GLY A 208 -19.12 -21.66 18.92
C GLY A 208 -18.08 -20.57 18.61
N ASN A 209 -17.90 -20.28 17.33
CA ASN A 209 -16.93 -19.29 16.84
C ASN A 209 -15.48 -19.51 17.35
N VAL A 210 -15.07 -20.78 17.37
CA VAL A 210 -13.78 -21.23 17.88
C VAL A 210 -12.69 -21.03 16.82
N PHE A 211 -11.63 -20.30 17.13
CA PHE A 211 -10.55 -20.02 16.16
C PHE A 211 -9.20 -20.66 16.49
N ALA A 212 -8.93 -21.00 17.74
CA ALA A 212 -7.74 -21.74 18.13
C ALA A 212 -8.11 -22.95 18.97
N VAL A 213 -7.62 -24.13 18.61
CA VAL A 213 -7.87 -25.37 19.33
C VAL A 213 -6.59 -26.17 19.46
N SER A 214 -6.31 -26.64 20.65
CA SER A 214 -5.23 -27.59 20.95
C SER A 214 -5.84 -28.79 21.70
N ILE A 215 -5.64 -29.99 21.15
CA ILE A 215 -6.17 -31.22 21.73
C ILE A 215 -5.02 -32.15 22.11
N THR A 216 -5.07 -32.67 23.33
CA THR A 216 -4.14 -33.68 23.83
C THR A 216 -4.91 -34.98 24.06
N GLY A 217 -4.45 -36.04 23.44
CA GLY A 217 -5.08 -37.38 23.53
C GLY A 217 -4.88 -38.07 24.89
N PRO A 218 -5.52 -39.23 25.08
CA PRO A 218 -5.47 -39.96 26.35
C PRO A 218 -4.07 -40.34 26.85
N GLY A 219 -3.11 -40.47 25.90
CA GLY A 219 -1.71 -40.75 26.19
C GLY A 219 -0.82 -39.53 26.41
N GLY A 220 -1.39 -38.31 26.45
CA GLY A 220 -0.63 -37.06 26.59
C GLY A 220 0.04 -36.55 25.29
N ALA A 221 -0.18 -37.23 24.17
CA ALA A 221 0.30 -36.78 22.86
C ALA A 221 -0.67 -35.75 22.26
N ALA A 222 -0.10 -34.71 21.58
CA ALA A 222 -0.92 -33.73 20.86
C ALA A 222 -1.58 -34.40 19.64
N LEU A 223 -2.86 -34.18 19.46
CA LEU A 223 -3.61 -34.61 18.29
C LEU A 223 -3.48 -33.60 17.15
N ILE A 224 -3.45 -34.10 15.91
CA ILE A 224 -3.22 -33.31 14.72
C ILE A 224 -4.54 -33.08 13.96
N ALA A 225 -4.90 -31.82 13.75
CA ALA A 225 -6.08 -31.47 12.94
C ALA A 225 -5.94 -31.98 11.50
N GLY A 226 -7.01 -32.52 10.94
CA GLY A 226 -7.03 -33.12 9.60
C GLY A 226 -6.50 -34.55 9.55
N THR A 227 -5.86 -35.07 10.61
CA THR A 227 -5.36 -36.46 10.72
C THR A 227 -6.13 -37.19 11.82
N ASP A 228 -6.16 -36.68 13.03
CA ASP A 228 -6.78 -37.28 14.19
C ASP A 228 -8.21 -36.77 14.43
N TYR A 229 -8.44 -35.48 14.11
CA TYR A 229 -9.74 -34.84 14.28
C TYR A 229 -10.03 -33.79 13.24
N SER A 230 -11.29 -33.46 13.04
CA SER A 230 -11.78 -32.27 12.37
C SER A 230 -12.56 -31.38 13.33
N ILE A 231 -12.67 -30.08 13.02
CA ILE A 231 -13.45 -29.14 13.84
C ILE A 231 -14.35 -28.28 12.95
N ASP A 232 -15.63 -28.24 13.31
CA ASP A 232 -16.55 -27.20 12.87
C ASP A 232 -16.38 -26.01 13.83
N ARG A 233 -15.77 -24.95 13.35
CA ARG A 233 -15.43 -23.79 14.16
C ARG A 233 -16.63 -22.92 14.49
N ALA A 234 -17.61 -22.87 13.59
CA ALA A 234 -18.81 -22.07 13.79
C ALA A 234 -19.66 -22.65 14.94
N ASP A 235 -19.84 -23.95 14.94
CA ASP A 235 -20.67 -24.65 15.92
C ASP A 235 -19.86 -25.16 17.12
N GLY A 236 -18.54 -25.13 17.08
CA GLY A 236 -17.65 -25.65 18.14
C GLY A 236 -17.69 -27.17 18.26
N ILE A 237 -17.90 -27.89 17.13
CA ILE A 237 -17.97 -29.35 17.13
C ILE A 237 -16.62 -29.93 16.72
N VAL A 238 -16.04 -30.75 17.61
CA VAL A 238 -14.82 -31.54 17.32
C VAL A 238 -15.25 -32.97 16.99
N THR A 239 -14.84 -33.48 15.83
CA THR A 239 -15.13 -34.84 15.37
C THR A 239 -13.83 -35.62 15.23
N ALA A 240 -13.70 -36.75 15.92
CA ALA A 240 -12.57 -37.65 15.74
C ALA A 240 -12.66 -38.34 14.38
N LEU A 241 -11.50 -38.38 13.68
CA LEU A 241 -11.45 -39.01 12.36
C LEU A 241 -11.15 -40.50 12.43
N PRO A 242 -11.69 -41.30 11.50
CA PRO A 242 -11.42 -42.75 11.43
C PRO A 242 -9.91 -43.00 11.29
N GLY A 243 -9.37 -43.82 12.21
CA GLY A 243 -7.94 -44.13 12.23
C GLY A 243 -7.05 -43.10 12.94
N GLY A 244 -7.62 -42.00 13.47
CA GLY A 244 -6.94 -41.06 14.34
C GLY A 244 -6.61 -41.62 15.71
N ALA A 245 -5.81 -40.90 16.48
CA ALA A 245 -5.33 -41.34 17.80
C ALA A 245 -6.36 -41.23 18.94
N ALA A 246 -7.59 -40.80 18.65
CA ALA A 246 -8.71 -40.77 19.63
C ALA A 246 -10.04 -41.10 18.94
N GLY A 247 -10.99 -41.61 19.71
CA GLY A 247 -12.29 -42.06 19.20
C GLY A 247 -13.41 -42.04 20.24
N ALA A 248 -14.56 -42.64 19.87
CA ALA A 248 -15.77 -42.71 20.73
C ALA A 248 -15.46 -43.27 22.13
N GLY A 249 -15.92 -42.59 23.15
CA GLY A 249 -15.73 -42.97 24.56
C GLY A 249 -14.39 -42.56 25.17
N GLU A 250 -13.44 -42.06 24.39
CA GLU A 250 -12.15 -41.60 24.89
C GLU A 250 -12.20 -40.15 25.38
N THR A 251 -11.44 -39.88 26.44
CA THR A 251 -11.33 -38.56 27.06
C THR A 251 -10.06 -37.89 26.63
N VAL A 252 -10.18 -36.67 26.14
CA VAL A 252 -9.07 -35.80 25.67
C VAL A 252 -9.07 -34.51 26.46
N GLN A 253 -7.92 -33.82 26.48
CA GLN A 253 -7.79 -32.47 27.03
C GLN A 253 -7.89 -31.47 25.88
N ILE A 254 -8.82 -30.51 25.93
CA ILE A 254 -9.01 -29.49 24.92
C ILE A 254 -8.81 -28.11 25.55
N ALA A 255 -7.90 -27.35 24.98
CA ALA A 255 -7.77 -25.91 25.19
C ALA A 255 -8.17 -25.18 23.89
N TYR A 256 -8.95 -24.11 23.99
CA TYR A 256 -9.41 -23.39 22.81
C TYR A 256 -9.65 -21.93 23.11
N SER A 257 -9.67 -21.12 22.05
CA SER A 257 -10.08 -19.71 22.11
C SER A 257 -11.32 -19.52 21.22
N TYR A 258 -12.25 -18.72 21.68
CA TYR A 258 -13.46 -18.37 20.94
C TYR A 258 -13.69 -16.87 20.92
N ALA A 259 -14.45 -16.41 19.95
CA ALA A 259 -14.88 -15.04 19.84
C ALA A 259 -16.28 -14.88 20.43
N GLU A 260 -16.42 -14.02 21.42
CA GLU A 260 -17.71 -13.65 21.98
C GLU A 260 -18.20 -12.38 21.28
N GLU A 261 -19.40 -12.44 20.74
CA GLU A 261 -20.07 -11.27 20.19
C GLU A 261 -20.53 -10.40 21.37
N VAL A 262 -19.85 -9.30 21.64
CA VAL A 262 -20.27 -8.33 22.66
C VAL A 262 -21.48 -7.60 22.11
N ILE A 263 -22.68 -8.02 22.46
CA ILE A 263 -23.88 -7.22 22.25
C ILE A 263 -23.80 -6.07 23.26
N ALA A 264 -23.33 -4.91 22.79
CA ALA A 264 -23.40 -3.69 23.58
C ALA A 264 -24.86 -3.35 23.83
N THR A 265 -25.33 -3.60 25.03
CA THR A 265 -26.60 -3.01 25.49
C THR A 265 -26.37 -1.48 25.54
N ALA A 266 -26.95 -0.77 24.58
CA ALA A 266 -26.99 0.69 24.58
C ALA A 266 -27.61 1.18 25.88
N GLY A 267 -26.78 1.58 26.82
CA GLY A 267 -27.20 2.31 28.00
C GLY A 267 -27.58 3.72 27.56
N GLU A 268 -28.87 4.02 27.51
CA GLU A 268 -29.38 5.39 27.38
C GLU A 268 -28.76 6.26 28.47
N SER A 269 -27.76 7.06 28.12
CA SER A 269 -27.34 8.16 28.97
C SER A 269 -28.29 9.30 28.76
N VAL A 270 -29.25 9.46 29.70
CA VAL A 270 -30.08 10.66 29.82
C VAL A 270 -29.17 11.82 30.13
N PRO A 271 -29.17 12.90 29.32
CA PRO A 271 -28.42 14.09 29.66
C PRO A 271 -29.10 14.75 30.90
N THR A 272 -28.37 14.83 32.01
CA THR A 272 -28.74 15.67 33.14
C THR A 272 -28.41 17.12 32.76
N ASN A 273 -29.44 17.96 32.81
CA ASN A 273 -29.38 19.43 32.67
C ASN A 273 -28.40 20.07 33.65
#